data_dd57831d824ee7a011944a6efbcc7b8c
#
_entry.id   dd57831d824ee7a011944a6efbcc7b8c
#
_cell.length_a   1.000
_cell.length_b   1.000
_cell.length_c   1.000
_cell.angle_alpha   90.00
_cell.angle_beta   90.00
_cell.angle_gamma   90.00
#
_symmetry.space_group_name_H-M   'P 1'
#
loop_
_entity.id
_entity.type
_entity.pdbx_description
1 polymer ?
#
loop_
_entity_poly.entity_id
_entity_poly.type
_entity_poly.pdbx_seq_one_letter_code
_entity_poly.pdbx_strand_id
1 'polypeptide(L)'
;MKDKETSRYGWFLHFLLWRERHINERLFLIILSLIIGILSAFAAVLLKNTIHIIQHFAFDRIRETSYLYLIFPVVGILITWLFVRYVVRDDIGHGVTKILFAISQRKSRIKPHNMWSSLAASSITIGFGGSVGAESPIVLTGAAIGSNLGRLFRMEQKTLMLLVGCGAAGAISGIFKAPITGLVFVIEVLLLDLTMSSVLPLLISSVSAAAVSYIITGQGAMFSFTLNDPFSMDRIPYALLLGVFCGLVSFYFSKVMFVFESKLKNFPHYRQRYLISAFILCGLIFLFPPLYGEGYDTINALLGGQYSSLMDGSPFEPYSNSYWVLFVFLGFIIITKVFASVATNSGGGCGGLFAPSLFMGALSGFIFAYALNFFPFIEVYLPQKNFALLGMAGVMAAVMHAPLTGIFLIAELTGGYNLFLPLMLVSTSSYATIRLFMPHSIYSLRLAQKGKLLTHQKDKAVLTLMTLDAVIEKDFEPVRPDMTLGDVVHVFGISHRNVFPVLDENNLLMGLVLLDNIRNIMFRPELYERFKVSRFMVSPPAKIVNTMSMETIMRIFDDTKAWNLPVIDEQGCYLGFVSKSKIFNSYREVLVETFSGD
;
A
#
# COMPACT_ATOMS: atom_id res chain seq x y z
N MET A 1 23.39 18.66 33.98
CA MET A 1 23.13 17.98 32.71
C MET A 1 21.86 18.46 31.97
N LYS A 2 20.93 19.15 32.63
CA LYS A 2 19.72 19.74 31.99
C LYS A 2 20.01 20.98 31.11
N ASP A 3 21.04 21.76 31.40
CA ASP A 3 21.32 23.03 30.68
C ASP A 3 22.01 22.84 29.30
N LYS A 4 22.62 21.68 29.03
CA LYS A 4 23.24 21.41 27.72
C LYS A 4 22.25 20.91 26.65
N GLU A 5 21.11 20.33 27.03
CA GLU A 5 20.05 19.93 26.09
C GLU A 5 19.23 21.13 25.63
N THR A 6 18.97 22.11 26.48
CA THR A 6 18.25 23.36 26.13
C THR A 6 19.00 24.22 25.11
N SER A 7 20.33 24.21 25.12
CA SER A 7 21.17 24.98 24.18
C SER A 7 21.17 24.44 22.75
N ARG A 8 21.06 23.11 22.55
CA ARG A 8 21.01 22.50 21.20
C ARG A 8 19.66 22.67 20.49
N TYR A 9 18.59 22.76 21.26
CA TYR A 9 17.23 23.00 20.68
C TYR A 9 16.96 24.49 20.43
N GLY A 10 17.68 25.40 21.10
CA GLY A 10 17.51 26.85 20.96
C GLY A 10 17.78 27.35 19.54
N TRP A 11 18.86 26.90 18.89
CA TRP A 11 19.20 27.30 17.52
C TRP A 11 18.17 26.84 16.50
N PHE A 12 17.71 25.60 16.59
CA PHE A 12 16.73 25.07 15.68
C PHE A 12 15.34 25.74 15.84
N LEU A 13 14.99 26.08 17.08
CA LEU A 13 13.75 26.82 17.37
C LEU A 13 13.81 28.25 16.80
N HIS A 14 14.96 28.91 16.91
CA HIS A 14 15.18 30.21 16.28
C HIS A 14 15.11 30.16 14.76
N PHE A 15 15.65 29.11 14.16
CA PHE A 15 15.52 28.86 12.72
C PHE A 15 14.07 28.67 12.29
N LEU A 16 13.27 27.89 13.03
CA LEU A 16 11.84 27.70 12.73
C LEU A 16 11.08 29.01 12.80
N LEU A 17 11.31 29.84 13.85
CA LEU A 17 10.68 31.16 14.00
C LEU A 17 11.12 32.15 12.93
N TRP A 18 12.41 32.13 12.56
CA TRP A 18 12.94 32.94 11.46
C TRP A 18 12.30 32.54 10.14
N ARG A 19 12.18 31.23 9.88
CA ARG A 19 11.54 30.66 8.68
C ARG A 19 10.07 31.13 8.56
N GLU A 20 9.28 31.01 9.64
CA GLU A 20 7.87 31.44 9.64
C GLU A 20 7.71 32.94 9.31
N ARG A 21 8.65 33.77 9.71
CA ARG A 21 8.61 35.21 9.45
C ARG A 21 9.07 35.63 8.06
N HIS A 22 9.97 34.86 7.43
CA HIS A 22 10.66 35.28 6.19
C HIS A 22 10.32 34.43 4.97
N ILE A 23 9.84 33.20 5.13
CA ILE A 23 9.58 32.29 4.02
C ILE A 23 8.09 31.93 4.00
N ASN A 24 7.44 32.24 2.85
CA ASN A 24 6.05 31.85 2.64
C ASN A 24 5.94 30.31 2.67
N GLU A 25 4.88 29.79 3.25
CA GLU A 25 4.67 28.34 3.44
C GLU A 25 4.69 27.57 2.12
N ARG A 26 4.16 28.15 1.04
CA ARG A 26 4.19 27.56 -0.31
C ARG A 26 5.63 27.41 -0.85
N LEU A 27 6.46 28.45 -0.69
CA LEU A 27 7.86 28.43 -1.12
C LEU A 27 8.66 27.41 -0.30
N PHE A 28 8.41 27.37 1.01
CA PHE A 28 9.06 26.40 1.88
C PHE A 28 8.71 24.94 1.51
N LEU A 29 7.46 24.67 1.16
CA LEU A 29 7.00 23.38 0.69
C LEU A 29 7.74 22.96 -0.60
N ILE A 30 7.94 23.88 -1.53
CA ILE A 30 8.70 23.65 -2.77
C ILE A 30 10.16 23.29 -2.45
N ILE A 31 10.81 24.02 -1.56
CA ILE A 31 12.19 23.75 -1.13
C ILE A 31 12.28 22.37 -0.48
N LEU A 32 11.35 22.04 0.42
CA LEU A 32 11.31 20.71 1.05
C LEU A 32 11.11 19.60 0.02
N SER A 33 10.22 19.80 -0.95
CA SER A 33 9.97 18.82 -2.01
C SER A 33 11.23 18.55 -2.85
N LEU A 34 11.98 19.60 -3.18
CA LEU A 34 13.27 19.49 -3.87
C LEU A 34 14.27 18.66 -3.04
N ILE A 35 14.42 18.98 -1.76
CA ILE A 35 15.35 18.27 -0.84
C ILE A 35 14.93 16.80 -0.70
N ILE A 36 13.63 16.53 -0.52
CA ILE A 36 13.09 15.17 -0.41
C ILE A 36 13.36 14.39 -1.68
N GLY A 37 13.17 14.99 -2.87
CA GLY A 37 13.47 14.36 -4.16
C GLY A 37 14.95 13.97 -4.27
N ILE A 38 15.85 14.89 -3.94
CA ILE A 38 17.31 14.64 -3.95
C ILE A 38 17.66 13.49 -2.99
N LEU A 39 17.19 13.53 -1.75
CA LEU A 39 17.47 12.49 -0.76
C LEU A 39 16.89 11.12 -1.16
N SER A 40 15.69 11.10 -1.74
CA SER A 40 15.07 9.88 -2.26
C SER A 40 15.86 9.29 -3.43
N ALA A 41 16.41 10.14 -4.31
CA ALA A 41 17.29 9.69 -5.39
C ALA A 41 18.59 9.07 -4.87
N PHE A 42 19.24 9.72 -3.90
CA PHE A 42 20.43 9.13 -3.26
C PHE A 42 20.13 7.77 -2.65
N ALA A 43 18.98 7.64 -1.96
CA ALA A 43 18.55 6.36 -1.40
C ALA A 43 18.32 5.30 -2.50
N ALA A 44 17.72 5.68 -3.64
CA ALA A 44 17.47 4.78 -4.77
C ALA A 44 18.78 4.32 -5.44
N VAL A 45 19.70 5.23 -5.67
CA VAL A 45 21.03 4.91 -6.23
C VAL A 45 21.83 4.03 -5.26
N LEU A 46 21.80 4.35 -3.96
CA LEU A 46 22.47 3.55 -2.94
C LEU A 46 21.91 2.12 -2.91
N LEU A 47 20.57 1.97 -2.98
CA LEU A 47 19.93 0.66 -3.03
C LEU A 47 20.41 -0.15 -4.23
N LYS A 48 20.34 0.40 -5.46
CA LYS A 48 20.80 -0.28 -6.67
C LYS A 48 22.27 -0.69 -6.60
N ASN A 49 23.14 0.24 -6.20
CA ASN A 49 24.56 -0.03 -6.09
C ASN A 49 24.85 -1.13 -5.06
N THR A 50 24.18 -1.10 -3.92
CA THR A 50 24.34 -2.14 -2.88
C THR A 50 23.88 -3.51 -3.39
N ILE A 51 22.75 -3.58 -4.11
CA ILE A 51 22.29 -4.82 -4.75
C ILE A 51 23.35 -5.32 -5.74
N HIS A 52 23.86 -4.48 -6.62
CA HIS A 52 24.89 -4.85 -7.60
C HIS A 52 26.19 -5.32 -6.95
N ILE A 53 26.66 -4.67 -5.89
CA ILE A 53 27.86 -5.09 -5.16
C ILE A 53 27.66 -6.49 -4.57
N ILE A 54 26.51 -6.74 -3.92
CA ILE A 54 26.21 -8.06 -3.34
C ILE A 54 26.08 -9.11 -4.43
N GLN A 55 25.41 -8.81 -5.55
CA GLN A 55 25.29 -9.71 -6.69
C GLN A 55 26.65 -10.05 -7.27
N HIS A 56 27.50 -9.06 -7.54
CA HIS A 56 28.84 -9.27 -8.07
C HIS A 56 29.68 -10.17 -7.14
N PHE A 57 29.67 -9.89 -5.85
CA PHE A 57 30.31 -10.73 -4.85
C PHE A 57 29.78 -12.18 -4.84
N ALA A 58 28.46 -12.35 -5.01
CA ALA A 58 27.84 -13.66 -5.09
C ALA A 58 28.17 -14.38 -6.40
N PHE A 59 28.10 -13.68 -7.56
CA PHE A 59 28.35 -14.24 -8.90
C PHE A 59 29.79 -14.64 -9.15
N ASP A 60 30.78 -13.90 -8.66
CA ASP A 60 32.19 -14.27 -8.80
C ASP A 60 32.50 -15.61 -8.14
N ARG A 61 31.78 -15.93 -7.06
CA ARG A 61 31.88 -17.25 -6.38
C ARG A 61 31.12 -18.36 -7.10
N ILE A 62 30.06 -18.05 -7.84
CA ILE A 62 29.23 -19.01 -8.58
C ILE A 62 29.97 -19.56 -9.82
N ARG A 63 30.79 -18.74 -10.49
CA ARG A 63 31.58 -19.17 -11.67
C ARG A 63 32.47 -20.40 -11.38
N GLU A 64 32.82 -20.61 -10.13
CA GLU A 64 33.67 -21.74 -9.72
C GLU A 64 32.87 -22.99 -9.31
N THR A 65 31.56 -22.90 -9.01
CA THR A 65 30.78 -24.05 -8.49
C THR A 65 29.31 -23.99 -8.91
N SER A 66 28.88 -24.84 -9.81
CA SER A 66 27.60 -24.80 -10.55
C SER A 66 26.30 -24.81 -9.72
N TYR A 67 26.31 -25.16 -8.43
CA TYR A 67 25.07 -25.25 -7.62
C TYR A 67 24.96 -24.24 -6.46
N LEU A 68 25.97 -23.42 -6.23
CA LEU A 68 25.95 -22.43 -5.13
C LEU A 68 24.87 -21.37 -5.30
N TYR A 69 24.47 -21.05 -6.54
CA TYR A 69 23.41 -20.09 -6.82
C TYR A 69 22.06 -20.46 -6.18
N LEU A 70 21.81 -21.74 -5.91
CA LEU A 70 20.59 -22.22 -5.25
C LEU A 70 20.57 -21.89 -3.74
N ILE A 71 21.75 -21.87 -3.11
CA ILE A 71 21.89 -21.65 -1.66
C ILE A 71 21.81 -20.16 -1.32
N PHE A 72 22.32 -19.28 -2.20
CA PHE A 72 22.38 -17.84 -1.92
C PHE A 72 21.04 -17.21 -1.55
N PRO A 73 19.92 -17.42 -2.29
CA PRO A 73 18.63 -16.85 -1.92
C PRO A 73 18.17 -17.27 -0.52
N VAL A 74 18.43 -18.51 -0.15
CA VAL A 74 18.07 -19.06 1.18
C VAL A 74 18.89 -18.38 2.28
N VAL A 75 20.21 -18.24 2.08
CA VAL A 75 21.09 -17.52 3.00
C VAL A 75 20.70 -16.05 3.10
N GLY A 76 20.40 -15.41 1.97
CA GLY A 76 19.95 -14.01 1.92
C GLY A 76 18.67 -13.77 2.74
N ILE A 77 17.68 -14.66 2.59
CA ILE A 77 16.44 -14.58 3.38
C ILE A 77 16.73 -14.74 4.88
N LEU A 78 17.62 -15.67 5.25
CA LEU A 78 17.99 -15.89 6.65
C LEU A 78 18.69 -14.66 7.26
N ILE A 79 19.67 -14.10 6.54
CA ILE A 79 20.39 -12.90 6.98
C ILE A 79 19.42 -11.73 7.12
N THR A 80 18.52 -11.54 6.16
CA THR A 80 17.48 -10.51 6.21
C THR A 80 16.59 -10.69 7.43
N TRP A 81 16.13 -11.91 7.70
CA TRP A 81 15.31 -12.17 8.87
C TRP A 81 16.03 -11.88 10.18
N LEU A 82 17.30 -12.31 10.31
CA LEU A 82 18.14 -12.01 11.48
C LEU A 82 18.30 -10.50 11.66
N PHE A 83 18.58 -9.77 10.57
CA PHE A 83 18.70 -8.32 10.58
C PHE A 83 17.39 -7.65 11.06
N VAL A 84 16.25 -8.05 10.51
CA VAL A 84 14.94 -7.49 10.90
C VAL A 84 14.62 -7.80 12.35
N ARG A 85 14.88 -9.04 12.81
CA ARG A 85 14.53 -9.49 14.16
C ARG A 85 15.39 -8.85 15.25
N TYR A 86 16.70 -8.75 15.02
CA TYR A 86 17.65 -8.32 16.08
C TYR A 86 18.02 -6.84 16.00
N VAL A 87 18.13 -6.28 14.78
CA VAL A 87 18.55 -4.88 14.57
C VAL A 87 17.33 -3.97 14.45
N VAL A 88 16.41 -4.25 13.56
CA VAL A 88 15.26 -3.36 13.29
C VAL A 88 14.16 -3.51 14.35
N ARG A 89 13.88 -4.72 14.78
CA ARG A 89 12.85 -5.08 15.79
C ARG A 89 11.45 -4.56 15.46
N ASP A 90 11.16 -4.39 14.18
CA ASP A 90 9.84 -3.98 13.68
C ASP A 90 9.54 -4.72 12.36
N ASP A 91 8.26 -4.84 12.02
CA ASP A 91 7.88 -5.41 10.72
C ASP A 91 8.18 -4.42 9.60
N ILE A 92 8.96 -4.79 8.58
CA ILE A 92 9.29 -3.97 7.40
C ILE A 92 8.69 -4.54 6.10
N GLY A 93 7.88 -5.59 6.19
CA GLY A 93 7.22 -6.19 5.03
C GLY A 93 6.20 -5.27 4.36
N HIS A 94 5.94 -5.44 3.06
CA HIS A 94 4.92 -4.74 2.25
C HIS A 94 4.95 -3.19 2.34
N GLY A 95 6.03 -2.58 1.89
CA GLY A 95 6.30 -1.13 2.01
C GLY A 95 5.14 -0.21 1.61
N VAL A 96 4.54 -0.41 0.41
CA VAL A 96 3.42 0.42 -0.09
C VAL A 96 2.18 0.30 0.82
N THR A 97 1.83 -0.91 1.27
CA THR A 97 0.71 -1.12 2.21
C THR A 97 0.92 -0.38 3.53
N LYS A 98 2.18 -0.29 4.01
CA LYS A 98 2.51 0.49 5.23
C LYS A 98 2.35 1.99 5.04
N ILE A 99 2.69 2.51 3.87
CA ILE A 99 2.49 3.92 3.54
C ILE A 99 0.99 4.22 3.55
N LEU A 100 0.18 3.41 2.86
CA LEU A 100 -1.28 3.52 2.87
C LEU A 100 -1.84 3.46 4.30
N PHE A 101 -1.33 2.55 5.14
CA PHE A 101 -1.73 2.47 6.54
C PHE A 101 -1.30 3.72 7.34
N ALA A 102 -0.12 4.26 7.11
CA ALA A 102 0.35 5.47 7.78
C ALA A 102 -0.48 6.69 7.39
N ILE A 103 -0.85 6.82 6.13
CA ILE A 103 -1.75 7.87 5.63
C ILE A 103 -3.13 7.73 6.27
N SER A 104 -3.72 6.52 6.27
CA SER A 104 -5.08 6.28 6.75
C SER A 104 -5.23 6.32 8.26
N GLN A 105 -4.24 5.84 9.04
CA GLN A 105 -4.43 5.55 10.45
C GLN A 105 -3.43 6.24 11.38
N ARG A 106 -2.34 6.81 10.83
CA ARG A 106 -1.23 7.37 11.62
C ARG A 106 -0.93 8.83 11.30
N LYS A 107 -1.86 9.57 10.74
CA LYS A 107 -1.67 10.98 10.36
C LYS A 107 -0.38 11.17 9.53
N SER A 108 -0.11 10.25 8.58
CA SER A 108 1.07 10.23 7.71
C SER A 108 2.41 10.12 8.44
N ARG A 109 2.43 9.63 9.69
CA ARG A 109 3.66 9.47 10.49
C ARG A 109 4.27 8.09 10.26
N ILE A 110 5.46 8.07 9.66
CA ILE A 110 6.24 6.85 9.42
C ILE A 110 7.42 6.82 10.39
N LYS A 111 7.72 5.64 10.97
CA LYS A 111 8.82 5.47 11.92
C LYS A 111 10.17 5.79 11.26
N PRO A 112 11.11 6.51 11.93
CA PRO A 112 12.37 6.97 11.34
C PRO A 112 13.27 5.86 10.81
N HIS A 113 13.29 4.67 11.45
CA HIS A 113 14.13 3.57 10.99
C HIS A 113 13.81 3.13 9.56
N ASN A 114 12.56 3.34 9.06
CA ASN A 114 12.19 2.98 7.68
C ASN A 114 12.95 3.80 6.61
N MET A 115 13.64 4.89 6.99
CA MET A 115 14.51 5.65 6.10
C MET A 115 15.74 4.85 5.63
N TRP A 116 16.15 3.81 6.36
CA TRP A 116 17.30 2.98 6.03
C TRP A 116 17.06 1.47 6.15
N SER A 117 16.17 1.03 7.06
CA SER A 117 15.98 -0.39 7.36
C SER A 117 15.38 -1.17 6.21
N SER A 118 14.41 -0.59 5.47
CA SER A 118 13.82 -1.21 4.27
C SER A 118 14.86 -1.35 3.16
N LEU A 119 15.68 -0.33 2.95
CA LEU A 119 16.76 -0.32 1.98
C LEU A 119 17.78 -1.44 2.28
N ALA A 120 18.29 -1.51 3.51
CA ALA A 120 19.28 -2.52 3.91
C ALA A 120 18.72 -3.95 3.79
N ALA A 121 17.50 -4.19 4.28
CA ALA A 121 16.88 -5.51 4.22
C ALA A 121 16.61 -5.98 2.79
N SER A 122 16.13 -5.09 1.91
CA SER A 122 15.87 -5.45 0.52
C SER A 122 17.14 -5.64 -0.29
N SER A 123 18.19 -4.84 -0.03
CA SER A 123 19.50 -5.02 -0.67
C SER A 123 20.06 -6.42 -0.40
N ILE A 124 19.96 -6.90 0.84
CA ILE A 124 20.41 -8.25 1.21
C ILE A 124 19.53 -9.29 0.50
N THR A 125 18.19 -9.18 0.62
CA THR A 125 17.27 -10.17 0.02
C THR A 125 17.49 -10.31 -1.47
N ILE A 126 17.52 -9.18 -2.21
CA ILE A 126 17.60 -9.15 -3.67
C ILE A 126 19.02 -9.46 -4.15
N GLY A 127 20.02 -8.87 -3.48
CA GLY A 127 21.42 -9.10 -3.81
C GLY A 127 21.83 -10.57 -3.72
N PHE A 128 21.25 -11.33 -2.80
CA PHE A 128 21.40 -12.77 -2.71
C PHE A 128 20.46 -13.57 -3.62
N GLY A 129 19.68 -12.91 -4.49
CA GLY A 129 18.84 -13.59 -5.49
C GLY A 129 17.41 -13.89 -5.06
N GLY A 130 16.89 -13.25 -4.03
CA GLY A 130 15.47 -13.34 -3.65
C GLY A 130 14.55 -12.86 -4.77
N SER A 131 13.49 -13.60 -5.07
CA SER A 131 12.58 -13.40 -6.21
C SER A 131 11.54 -12.30 -5.97
N VAL A 132 12.00 -11.07 -5.69
CA VAL A 132 11.18 -9.89 -5.34
C VAL A 132 11.82 -8.62 -5.88
N GLY A 133 11.11 -7.48 -5.87
CA GLY A 133 11.59 -6.21 -6.40
C GLY A 133 12.01 -5.20 -5.35
N ALA A 134 12.86 -4.26 -5.73
CA ALA A 134 13.41 -3.19 -4.89
C ALA A 134 12.46 -1.99 -4.72
N GLU A 135 11.42 -1.87 -5.55
CA GLU A 135 10.61 -0.66 -5.68
C GLU A 135 9.77 -0.37 -4.42
N SER A 136 9.10 -1.39 -3.88
CA SER A 136 8.27 -1.20 -2.68
C SER A 136 9.09 -0.79 -1.44
N PRO A 137 10.26 -1.39 -1.16
CA PRO A 137 11.18 -0.92 -0.14
C PRO A 137 11.67 0.52 -0.34
N ILE A 138 12.05 0.90 -1.57
CA ILE A 138 12.55 2.26 -1.81
C ILE A 138 11.44 3.31 -1.69
N VAL A 139 10.23 2.99 -2.13
CA VAL A 139 9.06 3.87 -1.96
C VAL A 139 8.77 4.09 -0.47
N LEU A 140 8.87 3.05 0.38
CA LEU A 140 8.74 3.21 1.83
C LEU A 140 9.87 4.07 2.41
N THR A 141 11.11 3.90 1.92
CA THR A 141 12.25 4.72 2.34
C THR A 141 12.04 6.19 1.99
N GLY A 142 11.66 6.51 0.75
CA GLY A 142 11.36 7.87 0.32
C GLY A 142 10.20 8.49 1.09
N ALA A 143 9.10 7.76 1.25
CA ALA A 143 7.96 8.19 2.05
C ALA A 143 8.33 8.45 3.52
N ALA A 144 9.24 7.63 4.10
CA ALA A 144 9.75 7.84 5.45
C ALA A 144 10.64 9.09 5.54
N ILE A 145 11.45 9.39 4.51
CA ILE A 145 12.23 10.64 4.40
C ILE A 145 11.27 11.83 4.41
N GLY A 146 10.24 11.84 3.55
CA GLY A 146 9.24 12.90 3.49
C GLY A 146 8.51 13.09 4.82
N SER A 147 8.05 11.99 5.44
CA SER A 147 7.37 12.01 6.74
C SER A 147 8.24 12.57 7.86
N ASN A 148 9.50 12.16 7.95
CA ASN A 148 10.37 12.57 9.06
C ASN A 148 10.92 13.98 8.88
N LEU A 149 11.21 14.42 7.64
CA LEU A 149 11.55 15.82 7.36
C LEU A 149 10.36 16.75 7.66
N GLY A 150 9.14 16.41 7.20
CA GLY A 150 7.96 17.20 7.51
C GLY A 150 7.70 17.31 9.02
N ARG A 151 7.91 16.23 9.78
CA ARG A 151 7.81 16.24 11.24
C ARG A 151 8.91 17.09 11.92
N LEU A 152 10.12 17.03 11.38
CA LEU A 152 11.23 17.85 11.88
C LEU A 152 10.88 19.35 11.80
N PHE A 153 10.26 19.77 10.69
CA PHE A 153 9.82 21.16 10.48
C PHE A 153 8.41 21.45 11.01
N ARG A 154 7.82 20.54 11.81
CA ARG A 154 6.49 20.68 12.45
C ARG A 154 5.37 21.01 11.49
N MET A 155 5.40 20.44 10.27
CA MET A 155 4.38 20.66 9.26
C MET A 155 3.03 20.05 9.68
N GLU A 156 1.93 20.67 9.25
CA GLU A 156 0.57 20.18 9.46
C GLU A 156 0.33 18.81 8.80
N GLN A 157 -0.72 18.11 9.23
CA GLN A 157 -1.02 16.75 8.76
C GLN A 157 -1.21 16.68 7.24
N LYS A 158 -1.90 17.67 6.64
CA LYS A 158 -2.15 17.75 5.19
C LYS A 158 -0.83 17.89 4.42
N THR A 159 0.01 18.83 4.84
CA THR A 159 1.34 19.02 4.27
C THR A 159 2.24 17.81 4.49
N LEU A 160 2.15 17.17 5.66
CA LEU A 160 2.90 15.95 5.95
C LEU A 160 2.52 14.80 4.99
N MET A 161 1.22 14.66 4.69
CA MET A 161 0.73 13.67 3.73
C MET A 161 1.28 13.94 2.32
N LEU A 162 1.32 15.21 1.90
CA LEU A 162 1.90 15.60 0.62
C LEU A 162 3.41 15.33 0.57
N LEU A 163 4.16 15.64 1.65
CA LEU A 163 5.60 15.35 1.70
C LEU A 163 5.91 13.84 1.70
N VAL A 164 5.06 13.01 2.30
CA VAL A 164 5.11 11.54 2.16
C VAL A 164 4.95 11.14 0.69
N GLY A 165 4.00 11.76 -0.02
CA GLY A 165 3.83 11.60 -1.46
C GLY A 165 5.06 12.05 -2.25
N CYS A 166 5.65 13.21 -1.94
CA CYS A 166 6.87 13.69 -2.56
C CYS A 166 8.03 12.69 -2.41
N GLY A 167 8.19 12.12 -1.21
CA GLY A 167 9.21 11.09 -0.97
C GLY A 167 8.97 9.81 -1.77
N ALA A 168 7.73 9.36 -1.86
CA ALA A 168 7.36 8.19 -2.66
C ALA A 168 7.56 8.43 -4.17
N ALA A 169 7.13 9.60 -4.68
CA ALA A 169 7.31 10.01 -6.06
C ALA A 169 8.79 10.11 -6.43
N GLY A 170 9.60 10.77 -5.58
CA GLY A 170 11.04 10.88 -5.75
C GLY A 170 11.75 9.51 -5.73
N ALA A 171 11.29 8.56 -4.91
CA ALA A 171 11.85 7.22 -4.86
C ALA A 171 11.61 6.44 -6.17
N ILE A 172 10.38 6.47 -6.71
CA ILE A 172 10.05 5.85 -8.01
C ILE A 172 10.82 6.53 -9.14
N SER A 173 10.83 7.87 -9.15
CA SER A 173 11.56 8.63 -10.17
C SER A 173 13.07 8.38 -10.13
N GLY A 174 13.63 8.25 -8.93
CA GLY A 174 15.06 7.97 -8.74
C GLY A 174 15.48 6.57 -9.17
N ILE A 175 14.65 5.54 -8.89
CA ILE A 175 15.00 4.15 -9.23
C ILE A 175 14.84 3.87 -10.74
N PHE A 176 13.82 4.45 -11.38
CA PHE A 176 13.48 4.20 -12.79
C PHE A 176 13.93 5.30 -13.74
N LYS A 177 14.39 6.45 -13.23
CA LYS A 177 14.65 7.68 -14.02
C LYS A 177 13.38 8.17 -14.76
N ALA A 178 12.22 8.00 -14.15
CA ALA A 178 10.90 8.16 -14.74
C ALA A 178 10.07 9.17 -13.92
N PRO A 179 10.20 10.50 -14.18
CA PRO A 179 9.58 11.52 -13.34
C PRO A 179 8.05 11.57 -13.45
N ILE A 180 7.47 11.36 -14.62
CA ILE A 180 6.00 11.33 -14.79
C ILE A 180 5.43 10.11 -14.09
N THR A 181 6.08 8.97 -14.21
CA THR A 181 5.69 7.75 -13.50
C THR A 181 5.67 7.94 -11.99
N GLY A 182 6.68 8.60 -11.41
CA GLY A 182 6.73 8.85 -9.98
C GLY A 182 5.56 9.70 -9.49
N LEU A 183 5.22 10.76 -10.23
CA LEU A 183 4.06 11.60 -9.96
C LEU A 183 2.75 10.79 -10.00
N VAL A 184 2.53 10.07 -11.10
CA VAL A 184 1.29 9.33 -11.35
C VAL A 184 1.12 8.16 -10.38
N PHE A 185 2.21 7.49 -10.02
CA PHE A 185 2.21 6.42 -9.02
C PHE A 185 1.64 6.89 -7.67
N VAL A 186 1.99 8.07 -7.23
CA VAL A 186 1.48 8.60 -5.95
C VAL A 186 -0.03 8.83 -6.00
N ILE A 187 -0.53 9.29 -7.13
CA ILE A 187 -1.95 9.56 -7.33
C ILE A 187 -2.74 8.26 -7.36
N GLU A 188 -2.34 7.30 -8.19
CA GLU A 188 -3.09 6.07 -8.41
C GLU A 188 -2.90 5.03 -7.29
N VAL A 189 -1.67 4.84 -6.80
CA VAL A 189 -1.34 3.77 -5.85
C VAL A 189 -1.45 4.22 -4.40
N LEU A 190 -1.02 5.44 -4.07
CA LEU A 190 -1.14 5.99 -2.72
C LEU A 190 -2.46 6.71 -2.47
N LEU A 191 -3.31 6.84 -3.52
CA LEU A 191 -4.65 7.41 -3.45
C LEU A 191 -4.67 8.83 -2.89
N LEU A 192 -3.64 9.63 -3.20
CA LEU A 192 -3.59 11.03 -2.80
C LEU A 192 -4.45 11.88 -3.74
N ASP A 193 -5.29 12.73 -3.16
CA ASP A 193 -6.11 13.66 -3.93
C ASP A 193 -5.27 14.72 -4.62
N LEU A 194 -5.52 14.90 -5.92
CA LEU A 194 -4.92 15.95 -6.72
C LEU A 194 -5.63 17.29 -6.46
N THR A 195 -4.94 18.16 -5.77
CA THR A 195 -5.25 19.60 -5.83
C THR A 195 -4.19 20.30 -6.67
N MET A 196 -4.52 21.43 -7.30
CA MET A 196 -3.51 22.20 -8.07
C MET A 196 -2.28 22.56 -7.23
N SER A 197 -2.48 22.75 -5.92
CA SER A 197 -1.40 23.04 -4.96
C SER A 197 -0.49 21.84 -4.67
N SER A 198 -0.94 20.61 -4.86
CA SER A 198 -0.16 19.40 -4.58
C SER A 198 0.65 18.88 -5.78
N VAL A 199 0.22 19.19 -7.01
CA VAL A 199 0.88 18.72 -8.23
C VAL A 199 2.30 19.26 -8.35
N LEU A 200 2.50 20.56 -8.10
CA LEU A 200 3.81 21.19 -8.26
C LEU A 200 4.90 20.63 -7.31
N PRO A 201 4.65 20.50 -5.99
CA PRO A 201 5.61 19.85 -5.08
C PRO A 201 5.96 18.41 -5.48
N LEU A 202 4.97 17.60 -5.88
CA LEU A 202 5.17 16.23 -6.33
C LEU A 202 6.04 16.18 -7.60
N LEU A 203 5.75 17.05 -8.57
CA LEU A 203 6.51 17.14 -9.82
C LEU A 203 7.97 17.57 -9.56
N ILE A 204 8.17 18.57 -8.71
CA ILE A 204 9.53 19.03 -8.34
C ILE A 204 10.32 17.89 -7.69
N SER A 205 9.73 17.16 -6.76
CA SER A 205 10.38 16.01 -6.13
C SER A 205 10.72 14.92 -7.15
N SER A 206 9.80 14.61 -8.05
CA SER A 206 10.00 13.60 -9.11
C SER A 206 11.11 13.99 -10.08
N VAL A 207 11.05 15.21 -10.59
CA VAL A 207 12.03 15.70 -11.58
C VAL A 207 13.42 15.83 -10.96
N SER A 208 13.52 16.39 -9.75
CA SER A 208 14.81 16.50 -9.04
C SER A 208 15.42 15.13 -8.76
N ALA A 209 14.59 14.15 -8.39
CA ALA A 209 15.07 12.80 -8.15
C ALA A 209 15.56 12.11 -9.42
N ALA A 210 14.82 12.23 -10.52
CA ALA A 210 15.26 11.71 -11.82
C ALA A 210 16.56 12.38 -12.28
N ALA A 211 16.65 13.71 -12.18
CA ALA A 211 17.86 14.47 -12.57
C ALA A 211 19.10 14.03 -11.78
N VAL A 212 18.98 13.89 -10.45
CA VAL A 212 20.09 13.41 -9.60
C VAL A 212 20.48 11.98 -9.98
N SER A 213 19.50 11.11 -10.24
CA SER A 213 19.77 9.73 -10.67
C SER A 213 20.49 9.70 -12.03
N TYR A 214 20.08 10.53 -13.00
CA TYR A 214 20.77 10.67 -14.30
C TYR A 214 22.22 11.15 -14.14
N ILE A 215 22.46 12.14 -13.27
CA ILE A 215 23.80 12.67 -13.02
C ILE A 215 24.73 11.58 -12.45
N ILE A 216 24.25 10.77 -11.52
CA ILE A 216 25.09 9.78 -10.81
C ILE A 216 25.28 8.50 -11.62
N THR A 217 24.21 8.00 -12.27
CA THR A 217 24.23 6.68 -12.94
C THR A 217 24.24 6.74 -14.46
N GLY A 218 24.39 7.96 -15.05
CA GLY A 218 24.41 8.18 -16.49
C GLY A 218 23.03 8.14 -17.15
N GLN A 219 23.01 8.39 -18.47
CA GLN A 219 21.77 8.60 -19.24
C GLN A 219 21.16 7.30 -19.83
N GLY A 220 21.72 6.13 -19.59
CA GLY A 220 21.24 4.88 -20.15
C GLY A 220 19.77 4.59 -19.73
N ALA A 221 18.92 4.26 -20.71
CA ALA A 221 17.60 3.71 -20.44
C ALA A 221 17.75 2.36 -19.72
N MET A 222 16.77 2.02 -18.88
CA MET A 222 16.82 0.75 -18.11
C MET A 222 16.65 -0.46 -19.03
N PHE A 223 15.86 -0.32 -20.08
CA PHE A 223 15.70 -1.31 -21.14
C PHE A 223 16.23 -0.78 -22.46
N SER A 224 17.15 -1.52 -23.07
CA SER A 224 17.62 -1.24 -24.43
C SER A 224 16.54 -1.75 -25.41
N PHE A 225 15.70 -0.84 -25.86
CA PHE A 225 14.64 -1.14 -26.83
C PHE A 225 14.85 -0.32 -28.10
N THR A 226 14.89 -1.02 -29.24
CA THR A 226 14.85 -0.42 -30.58
C THR A 226 13.51 -0.78 -31.21
N LEU A 227 12.72 0.22 -31.57
CA LEU A 227 11.45 0.02 -32.26
C LEU A 227 11.71 -0.30 -33.73
N ASN A 228 11.85 -1.58 -34.06
CA ASN A 228 12.05 -2.02 -35.45
C ASN A 228 10.72 -2.08 -36.22
N ASP A 229 9.61 -2.37 -35.52
CA ASP A 229 8.28 -2.54 -36.11
C ASP A 229 7.30 -1.53 -35.48
N PRO A 230 6.92 -0.44 -36.16
CA PRO A 230 5.93 0.50 -35.67
C PRO A 230 4.57 -0.19 -35.46
N PHE A 231 3.79 0.31 -34.53
CA PHE A 231 2.45 -0.24 -34.25
C PHE A 231 1.49 0.10 -35.41
N SER A 232 0.87 -0.91 -36.01
CA SER A 232 -0.14 -0.78 -37.06
C SER A 232 -1.57 -0.92 -36.49
N MET A 233 -2.54 -0.30 -37.15
CA MET A 233 -3.95 -0.33 -36.71
C MET A 233 -4.55 -1.74 -36.71
N ASP A 234 -4.09 -2.62 -37.59
CA ASP A 234 -4.52 -4.03 -37.70
C ASP A 234 -4.22 -4.83 -36.42
N ARG A 235 -3.31 -4.34 -35.58
CA ARG A 235 -2.90 -4.95 -34.30
C ARG A 235 -3.78 -4.54 -33.11
N ILE A 236 -4.71 -3.58 -33.27
CA ILE A 236 -5.60 -3.11 -32.19
C ILE A 236 -6.43 -4.24 -31.57
N PRO A 237 -7.11 -5.11 -32.32
CA PRO A 237 -7.89 -6.20 -31.73
C PRO A 237 -7.02 -7.12 -30.86
N TYR A 238 -5.80 -7.41 -31.30
CA TYR A 238 -4.86 -8.25 -30.57
C TYR A 238 -4.32 -7.56 -29.29
N ALA A 239 -4.14 -6.24 -29.33
CA ALA A 239 -3.77 -5.46 -28.15
C ALA A 239 -4.90 -5.51 -27.09
N LEU A 240 -6.16 -5.36 -27.49
CA LEU A 240 -7.30 -5.49 -26.56
C LEU A 240 -7.41 -6.91 -25.98
N LEU A 241 -7.23 -7.96 -26.79
CA LEU A 241 -7.19 -9.34 -26.33
C LEU A 241 -6.03 -9.59 -25.37
N LEU A 242 -4.83 -9.05 -25.67
CA LEU A 242 -3.69 -9.09 -24.75
C LEU A 242 -4.05 -8.44 -23.42
N GLY A 243 -4.77 -7.30 -23.42
CA GLY A 243 -5.19 -6.65 -22.18
C GLY A 243 -6.11 -7.55 -21.35
N VAL A 244 -7.09 -8.21 -21.97
CA VAL A 244 -7.94 -9.19 -21.26
C VAL A 244 -7.09 -10.33 -20.69
N PHE A 245 -6.18 -10.89 -21.48
CA PHE A 245 -5.27 -11.94 -21.03
C PHE A 245 -4.41 -11.50 -19.85
N CYS A 246 -3.81 -10.31 -19.92
CA CYS A 246 -3.04 -9.71 -18.81
C CYS A 246 -3.90 -9.51 -17.55
N GLY A 247 -5.17 -9.10 -17.71
CA GLY A 247 -6.12 -8.99 -16.62
C GLY A 247 -6.38 -10.31 -15.90
N LEU A 248 -6.54 -11.40 -16.65
CA LEU A 248 -6.71 -12.76 -16.09
C LEU A 248 -5.43 -13.26 -15.40
N VAL A 249 -4.26 -13.04 -16.00
CA VAL A 249 -2.96 -13.36 -15.37
C VAL A 249 -2.79 -12.58 -14.06
N SER A 250 -3.19 -11.32 -14.03
CA SER A 250 -3.13 -10.46 -12.84
C SER A 250 -4.09 -10.93 -11.74
N PHE A 251 -5.27 -11.39 -12.12
CA PHE A 251 -6.22 -12.01 -11.18
C PHE A 251 -5.63 -13.29 -10.57
N TYR A 252 -5.06 -14.17 -11.40
CA TYR A 252 -4.35 -15.36 -10.93
C TYR A 252 -3.25 -14.98 -9.94
N PHE A 253 -2.35 -14.05 -10.33
CA PHE A 253 -1.23 -13.61 -9.50
C PHE A 253 -1.70 -13.09 -8.14
N SER A 254 -2.66 -12.18 -8.13
CA SER A 254 -3.16 -11.54 -6.91
C SER A 254 -3.86 -12.55 -5.99
N LYS A 255 -4.75 -13.38 -6.54
CA LYS A 255 -5.51 -14.39 -5.77
C LYS A 255 -4.59 -15.45 -5.16
N VAL A 256 -3.70 -16.04 -5.98
CA VAL A 256 -2.78 -17.08 -5.52
C VAL A 256 -1.81 -16.52 -4.49
N MET A 257 -1.31 -15.29 -4.69
CA MET A 257 -0.44 -14.64 -3.73
C MET A 257 -1.09 -14.54 -2.34
N PHE A 258 -2.34 -14.04 -2.25
CA PHE A 258 -3.04 -13.92 -0.97
C PHE A 258 -3.28 -15.28 -0.30
N VAL A 259 -3.76 -16.27 -1.07
CA VAL A 259 -4.05 -17.61 -0.55
C VAL A 259 -2.76 -18.28 -0.06
N PHE A 260 -1.70 -18.23 -0.86
CA PHE A 260 -0.45 -18.91 -0.54
C PHE A 260 0.29 -18.23 0.62
N GLU A 261 0.30 -16.90 0.67
CA GLU A 261 0.87 -16.14 1.79
C GLU A 261 0.11 -16.43 3.10
N SER A 262 -1.23 -16.48 3.04
CA SER A 262 -2.05 -16.83 4.20
C SER A 262 -1.72 -18.24 4.69
N LYS A 263 -1.61 -19.23 3.79
CA LYS A 263 -1.23 -20.59 4.15
C LYS A 263 0.15 -20.66 4.82
N LEU A 264 1.16 -19.97 4.27
CA LEU A 264 2.49 -19.96 4.87
C LEU A 264 2.52 -19.24 6.22
N LYS A 265 1.75 -18.18 6.41
CA LYS A 265 1.64 -17.47 7.70
C LYS A 265 0.97 -18.29 8.80
N ASN A 266 0.13 -19.26 8.46
CA ASN A 266 -0.53 -20.13 9.43
C ASN A 266 0.42 -21.12 10.13
N PHE A 267 1.65 -21.32 9.63
CA PHE A 267 2.65 -22.11 10.34
C PHE A 267 3.11 -21.38 11.62
N PRO A 268 2.93 -21.95 12.81
CA PRO A 268 3.16 -21.26 14.07
C PRO A 268 4.65 -20.96 14.33
N HIS A 269 5.55 -21.82 13.84
CA HIS A 269 6.98 -21.68 14.06
C HIS A 269 7.68 -21.09 12.84
N TYR A 270 8.45 -20.03 13.05
CA TYR A 270 9.25 -19.42 12.00
C TYR A 270 10.16 -20.41 11.29
N ARG A 271 10.80 -21.34 12.02
CA ARG A 271 11.70 -22.36 11.43
C ARG A 271 11.02 -23.21 10.35
N GLN A 272 9.78 -23.66 10.60
CA GLN A 272 9.00 -24.42 9.62
C GLN A 272 8.69 -23.58 8.39
N ARG A 273 8.24 -22.36 8.60
CA ARG A 273 7.92 -21.43 7.51
C ARG A 273 9.15 -21.12 6.66
N TYR A 274 10.30 -20.88 7.30
CA TYR A 274 11.57 -20.66 6.62
C TYR A 274 12.00 -21.86 5.80
N LEU A 275 12.01 -23.07 6.37
CA LEU A 275 12.43 -24.29 5.68
C LEU A 275 11.54 -24.62 4.48
N ILE A 276 10.21 -24.46 4.62
CA ILE A 276 9.26 -24.67 3.52
C ILE A 276 9.52 -23.63 2.42
N SER A 277 9.68 -22.36 2.78
CA SER A 277 9.96 -21.30 1.83
C SER A 277 11.31 -21.50 1.11
N ALA A 278 12.34 -21.91 1.83
CA ALA A 278 13.65 -22.21 1.29
C ALA A 278 13.59 -23.37 0.29
N PHE A 279 12.92 -24.45 0.65
CA PHE A 279 12.75 -25.62 -0.23
C PHE A 279 12.01 -25.26 -1.53
N ILE A 280 10.90 -24.52 -1.41
CA ILE A 280 10.12 -24.07 -2.57
C ILE A 280 10.98 -23.17 -3.47
N LEU A 281 11.68 -22.19 -2.89
CA LEU A 281 12.48 -21.24 -3.66
C LEU A 281 13.65 -21.93 -4.36
N CYS A 282 14.40 -22.80 -3.68
CA CYS A 282 15.47 -23.59 -4.28
C CYS A 282 14.96 -24.48 -5.42
N GLY A 283 13.88 -25.20 -5.20
CA GLY A 283 13.32 -26.10 -6.21
C GLY A 283 12.83 -25.34 -7.44
N LEU A 284 12.19 -24.18 -7.24
CA LEU A 284 11.72 -23.35 -8.35
C LEU A 284 12.87 -22.71 -9.13
N ILE A 285 13.91 -22.21 -8.46
CA ILE A 285 15.07 -21.62 -9.13
C ILE A 285 15.88 -22.70 -9.87
N PHE A 286 15.97 -23.91 -9.32
CA PHE A 286 16.63 -25.05 -10.01
C PHE A 286 15.91 -25.41 -11.32
N LEU A 287 14.57 -25.47 -11.28
CA LEU A 287 13.77 -25.76 -12.49
C LEU A 287 13.74 -24.58 -13.46
N PHE A 288 13.63 -23.35 -12.92
CA PHE A 288 13.42 -22.12 -13.68
C PHE A 288 14.40 -21.02 -13.22
N PRO A 289 15.66 -21.02 -13.70
CA PRO A 289 16.67 -20.01 -13.33
C PRO A 289 16.21 -18.55 -13.50
N PRO A 290 15.37 -18.17 -14.48
CA PRO A 290 14.83 -16.81 -14.60
C PRO A 290 14.03 -16.31 -13.39
N LEU A 291 13.68 -17.18 -12.44
CA LEU A 291 13.04 -16.78 -11.18
C LEU A 291 14.02 -16.17 -10.16
N TYR A 292 15.33 -16.26 -10.40
CA TYR A 292 16.37 -15.69 -9.56
C TYR A 292 16.34 -14.15 -9.61
N GLY A 293 16.34 -13.50 -8.46
CA GLY A 293 16.37 -12.05 -8.34
C GLY A 293 15.11 -11.33 -8.84
N GLU A 294 15.28 -10.09 -9.29
CA GLU A 294 14.19 -9.22 -9.72
C GLU A 294 13.56 -9.64 -11.06
N GLY A 295 14.36 -10.24 -11.96
CA GLY A 295 13.94 -10.69 -13.29
C GLY A 295 14.20 -9.68 -14.42
N TYR A 296 14.88 -8.56 -14.16
CA TYR A 296 15.20 -7.57 -15.22
C TYR A 296 16.13 -8.12 -16.29
N ASP A 297 17.06 -9.02 -15.95
CA ASP A 297 17.94 -9.67 -16.92
C ASP A 297 17.14 -10.53 -17.91
N THR A 298 16.13 -11.24 -17.43
CA THR A 298 15.21 -12.01 -18.28
C THR A 298 14.40 -11.10 -19.21
N ILE A 299 13.91 -9.96 -18.71
CA ILE A 299 13.21 -8.96 -19.54
C ILE A 299 14.15 -8.44 -20.63
N ASN A 300 15.40 -8.09 -20.29
CA ASN A 300 16.39 -7.64 -21.25
C ASN A 300 16.73 -8.72 -22.31
N ALA A 301 16.85 -9.98 -21.91
CA ALA A 301 17.06 -11.10 -22.82
C ALA A 301 15.88 -11.28 -23.80
N LEU A 302 14.63 -11.16 -23.34
CA LEU A 302 13.44 -11.18 -24.18
C LEU A 302 13.42 -10.03 -25.18
N LEU A 303 13.67 -8.81 -24.72
CA LEU A 303 13.72 -7.61 -25.57
C LEU A 303 14.91 -7.64 -26.52
N GLY A 304 16.03 -8.26 -26.11
CA GLY A 304 17.23 -8.49 -26.94
C GLY A 304 17.05 -9.59 -28.00
N GLY A 305 16.04 -10.45 -27.87
CA GLY A 305 15.81 -11.58 -28.78
C GLY A 305 16.63 -12.83 -28.43
N GLN A 306 17.22 -12.88 -27.24
CA GLN A 306 18.06 -14.00 -26.76
C GLN A 306 17.21 -15.02 -26.00
N TYR A 307 16.26 -15.65 -26.68
CA TYR A 307 15.24 -16.51 -26.02
C TYR A 307 15.81 -17.84 -25.52
N SER A 308 16.79 -18.41 -26.23
CA SER A 308 17.41 -19.68 -25.87
C SER A 308 18.20 -19.59 -24.55
N SER A 309 18.84 -18.46 -24.27
CA SER A 309 19.60 -18.25 -23.02
C SER A 309 18.74 -18.24 -21.76
N LEU A 310 17.43 -18.12 -21.89
CA LEU A 310 16.51 -18.19 -20.73
C LEU A 310 16.44 -19.59 -20.09
N MET A 311 16.85 -20.62 -20.83
CA MET A 311 16.88 -22.00 -20.33
C MET A 311 18.26 -22.41 -19.81
N ASP A 312 19.28 -21.56 -19.97
CA ASP A 312 20.66 -21.88 -19.55
C ASP A 312 20.70 -22.21 -18.04
N GLY A 313 21.38 -23.29 -17.70
CA GLY A 313 21.47 -23.79 -16.33
C GLY A 313 20.22 -24.49 -15.81
N SER A 314 19.18 -24.66 -16.62
CA SER A 314 17.99 -25.45 -16.28
C SER A 314 18.08 -26.89 -16.78
N PRO A 315 17.34 -27.84 -16.20
CA PRO A 315 17.21 -29.20 -16.74
C PRO A 315 16.66 -29.25 -18.18
N PHE A 316 16.08 -28.14 -18.66
CA PHE A 316 15.46 -28.01 -19.98
C PHE A 316 16.41 -27.43 -21.05
N GLU A 317 17.62 -27.02 -20.68
CA GLU A 317 18.64 -26.44 -21.59
C GLU A 317 18.87 -27.27 -22.86
N PRO A 318 18.97 -28.62 -22.82
CA PRO A 318 19.19 -29.44 -24.02
C PRO A 318 18.07 -29.29 -25.08
N TYR A 319 16.89 -28.81 -24.69
CA TYR A 319 15.70 -28.63 -25.54
C TYR A 319 15.44 -27.15 -25.90
N SER A 320 16.39 -26.24 -25.66
CA SER A 320 16.24 -24.79 -25.86
C SER A 320 15.88 -24.36 -27.29
N ASN A 321 16.21 -25.18 -28.29
CA ASN A 321 15.87 -24.94 -29.70
C ASN A 321 14.44 -25.36 -30.08
N SER A 322 13.69 -26.00 -29.19
CA SER A 322 12.32 -26.45 -29.49
C SER A 322 11.32 -25.37 -29.19
N TYR A 323 10.52 -24.99 -30.20
CA TYR A 323 9.44 -24.01 -30.08
C TYR A 323 8.47 -24.33 -28.91
N TRP A 324 7.98 -25.56 -28.86
CA TRP A 324 7.02 -26.01 -27.85
C TRP A 324 7.61 -26.05 -26.44
N VAL A 325 8.87 -26.44 -26.30
CA VAL A 325 9.52 -26.49 -24.98
C VAL A 325 9.69 -25.08 -24.44
N LEU A 326 10.13 -24.12 -25.28
CA LEU A 326 10.21 -22.72 -24.88
C LEU A 326 8.85 -22.17 -24.45
N PHE A 327 7.80 -22.42 -25.24
CA PHE A 327 6.44 -21.96 -24.93
C PHE A 327 5.95 -22.47 -23.57
N VAL A 328 6.10 -23.79 -23.33
CA VAL A 328 5.68 -24.44 -22.08
C VAL A 328 6.55 -23.95 -20.90
N PHE A 329 7.86 -23.84 -21.09
CA PHE A 329 8.80 -23.35 -20.08
C PHE A 329 8.45 -21.93 -19.59
N LEU A 330 8.22 -20.99 -20.51
CA LEU A 330 7.81 -19.62 -20.17
C LEU A 330 6.42 -19.59 -19.51
N GLY A 331 5.50 -20.45 -19.93
CA GLY A 331 4.19 -20.61 -19.28
C GLY A 331 4.30 -21.05 -17.83
N PHE A 332 5.17 -22.02 -17.54
CA PHE A 332 5.45 -22.45 -16.17
C PHE A 332 6.12 -21.38 -15.33
N ILE A 333 6.99 -20.55 -15.91
CA ILE A 333 7.58 -19.42 -15.20
C ILE A 333 6.50 -18.42 -14.76
N ILE A 334 5.51 -18.09 -15.62
CA ILE A 334 4.38 -17.23 -15.24
C ILE A 334 3.63 -17.82 -14.05
N ILE A 335 3.35 -19.12 -14.07
CA ILE A 335 2.64 -19.81 -12.99
C ILE A 335 3.47 -19.81 -11.70
N THR A 336 4.77 -20.08 -11.78
CA THR A 336 5.61 -20.31 -10.60
C THR A 336 6.17 -19.04 -9.98
N LYS A 337 6.23 -17.90 -10.70
CA LYS A 337 6.78 -16.63 -10.18
C LYS A 337 6.09 -16.18 -8.90
N VAL A 338 4.77 -16.36 -8.79
CA VAL A 338 4.03 -15.97 -7.58
C VAL A 338 4.49 -16.76 -6.37
N PHE A 339 4.74 -18.08 -6.51
CA PHE A 339 5.20 -18.93 -5.42
C PHE A 339 6.62 -18.56 -4.98
N ALA A 340 7.52 -18.26 -5.92
CA ALA A 340 8.88 -17.81 -5.63
C ALA A 340 8.86 -16.47 -4.85
N SER A 341 8.04 -15.50 -5.27
CA SER A 341 7.93 -14.20 -4.61
C SER A 341 7.32 -14.30 -3.21
N VAL A 342 6.28 -15.12 -3.05
CA VAL A 342 5.65 -15.35 -1.73
C VAL A 342 6.59 -16.14 -0.82
N ALA A 343 7.30 -17.16 -1.31
CA ALA A 343 8.27 -17.89 -0.54
C ALA A 343 9.40 -16.98 -0.03
N THR A 344 9.93 -16.09 -0.89
CA THR A 344 10.94 -15.10 -0.49
C THR A 344 10.45 -14.23 0.67
N ASN A 345 9.29 -13.60 0.54
CA ASN A 345 8.77 -12.68 1.57
C ASN A 345 8.30 -13.43 2.83
N SER A 346 7.62 -14.56 2.70
CA SER A 346 7.13 -15.35 3.84
C SER A 346 8.25 -16.04 4.61
N GLY A 347 9.35 -16.38 3.94
CA GLY A 347 10.56 -16.94 4.55
C GLY A 347 11.33 -15.94 5.42
N GLY A 348 11.05 -14.65 5.32
CA GLY A 348 11.68 -13.57 6.10
C GLY A 348 12.47 -12.57 5.26
N GLY A 349 12.44 -12.70 3.93
CA GLY A 349 12.97 -11.69 2.99
C GLY A 349 12.14 -10.42 2.97
N CYS A 350 12.68 -9.38 2.37
CA CYS A 350 12.05 -8.07 2.21
C CYS A 350 12.12 -7.63 0.75
N GLY A 351 10.97 -7.48 0.10
CA GLY A 351 10.89 -6.97 -1.26
C GLY A 351 9.47 -6.70 -1.74
N GLY A 352 9.36 -6.05 -2.90
CA GLY A 352 8.12 -5.63 -3.53
C GLY A 352 7.60 -6.62 -4.56
N LEU A 353 6.36 -6.37 -5.00
CA LEU A 353 5.68 -7.14 -6.04
C LEU A 353 5.66 -6.40 -7.39
N PHE A 354 6.30 -5.25 -7.45
CA PHE A 354 6.34 -4.38 -8.63
C PHE A 354 7.14 -5.06 -9.76
N ALA A 355 8.43 -5.35 -9.55
CA ALA A 355 9.25 -6.06 -10.52
C ALA A 355 8.68 -7.44 -10.89
N PRO A 356 8.18 -8.28 -9.95
CA PRO A 356 7.46 -9.50 -10.30
C PRO A 356 6.27 -9.29 -11.24
N SER A 357 5.49 -8.20 -11.09
CA SER A 357 4.37 -7.92 -11.98
C SER A 357 4.84 -7.50 -13.38
N LEU A 358 5.89 -6.68 -13.48
CA LEU A 358 6.53 -6.33 -14.77
C LEU A 358 7.08 -7.57 -15.48
N PHE A 359 7.79 -8.41 -14.75
CA PHE A 359 8.35 -9.66 -15.26
C PHE A 359 7.26 -10.59 -15.83
N MET A 360 6.18 -10.81 -15.06
CA MET A 360 5.06 -11.60 -15.54
C MET A 360 4.38 -10.98 -16.75
N GLY A 361 4.29 -9.65 -16.77
CA GLY A 361 3.74 -8.91 -17.91
C GLY A 361 4.57 -9.09 -19.17
N ALA A 362 5.90 -8.99 -19.07
CA ALA A 362 6.81 -9.20 -20.20
C ALA A 362 6.64 -10.61 -20.80
N LEU A 363 6.65 -11.62 -19.95
CA LEU A 363 6.45 -13.01 -20.36
C LEU A 363 5.06 -13.25 -20.96
N SER A 364 4.01 -12.69 -20.33
CA SER A 364 2.63 -12.83 -20.82
C SER A 364 2.44 -12.22 -22.20
N GLY A 365 2.96 -10.99 -22.40
CA GLY A 365 2.88 -10.35 -23.71
C GLY A 365 3.70 -11.07 -24.77
N PHE A 366 4.90 -11.55 -24.42
CA PHE A 366 5.76 -12.34 -25.29
C PHE A 366 5.07 -13.65 -25.72
N ILE A 367 4.61 -14.45 -24.74
CA ILE A 367 3.93 -15.73 -25.00
C ILE A 367 2.67 -15.53 -25.85
N PHE A 368 1.91 -14.48 -25.60
CA PHE A 368 0.71 -14.17 -26.36
C PHE A 368 1.03 -13.94 -27.84
N ALA A 369 2.00 -13.08 -28.14
CA ALA A 369 2.41 -12.84 -29.53
C ALA A 369 3.08 -14.07 -30.15
N TYR A 370 3.91 -14.78 -29.37
CA TYR A 370 4.60 -15.98 -29.80
C TYR A 370 3.63 -17.09 -30.18
N ALA A 371 2.57 -17.32 -29.38
CA ALA A 371 1.54 -18.30 -29.65
C ALA A 371 0.72 -17.93 -30.90
N LEU A 372 0.27 -16.69 -31.00
CA LEU A 372 -0.58 -16.26 -32.13
C LEU A 372 0.15 -16.28 -33.47
N ASN A 373 1.42 -15.93 -33.50
CA ASN A 373 2.24 -16.01 -34.72
C ASN A 373 2.45 -17.45 -35.22
N PHE A 374 2.20 -18.45 -34.38
CA PHE A 374 2.28 -19.85 -34.79
C PHE A 374 1.06 -20.31 -35.61
N PHE A 375 -0.09 -19.66 -35.46
CA PHE A 375 -1.30 -20.04 -36.16
C PHE A 375 -1.35 -19.46 -37.58
N PRO A 376 -1.40 -20.29 -38.63
CA PRO A 376 -1.33 -19.85 -40.03
C PRO A 376 -2.55 -19.04 -40.51
N PHE A 377 -3.67 -19.06 -39.77
CA PHE A 377 -4.86 -18.28 -40.08
C PHE A 377 -4.82 -16.84 -39.53
N ILE A 378 -3.76 -16.47 -38.81
CA ILE A 378 -3.49 -15.09 -38.36
C ILE A 378 -2.54 -14.47 -39.36
N GLU A 379 -3.04 -13.62 -40.24
CA GLU A 379 -2.27 -12.95 -41.29
C GLU A 379 -1.41 -11.79 -40.73
N VAL A 380 -1.78 -11.27 -39.57
CA VAL A 380 -1.11 -10.12 -38.91
C VAL A 380 0.06 -10.59 -38.07
N TYR A 381 1.29 -10.24 -38.45
CA TYR A 381 2.47 -10.50 -37.63
C TYR A 381 2.48 -9.63 -36.36
N LEU A 382 2.63 -10.26 -35.21
CA LEU A 382 2.69 -9.61 -33.89
C LEU A 382 4.13 -9.56 -33.40
N PRO A 383 4.77 -8.37 -33.34
CA PRO A 383 6.15 -8.24 -32.85
C PRO A 383 6.24 -8.60 -31.37
N GLN A 384 6.92 -9.69 -31.06
CA GLN A 384 7.00 -10.23 -29.70
C GLN A 384 7.58 -9.24 -28.69
N LYS A 385 8.58 -8.44 -29.10
CA LYS A 385 9.18 -7.39 -28.26
C LYS A 385 8.19 -6.30 -27.89
N ASN A 386 7.40 -5.82 -28.85
CA ASN A 386 6.38 -4.80 -28.59
C ASN A 386 5.32 -5.37 -27.64
N PHE A 387 4.84 -6.59 -27.91
CA PHE A 387 3.81 -7.24 -27.09
C PHE A 387 4.33 -7.56 -25.67
N ALA A 388 5.61 -7.86 -25.50
CA ALA A 388 6.22 -7.98 -24.18
C ALA A 388 6.13 -6.66 -23.39
N LEU A 389 6.45 -5.53 -24.00
CA LEU A 389 6.30 -4.20 -23.37
C LEU A 389 4.85 -3.87 -23.06
N LEU A 390 3.92 -4.16 -23.99
CA LEU A 390 2.49 -3.97 -23.78
C LEU A 390 1.98 -4.84 -22.62
N GLY A 391 2.43 -6.08 -22.53
CA GLY A 391 2.12 -6.98 -21.43
C GLY A 391 2.64 -6.49 -20.08
N MET A 392 3.87 -5.90 -20.04
CA MET A 392 4.40 -5.28 -18.82
C MET A 392 3.46 -4.21 -18.27
N ALA A 393 3.03 -3.27 -19.13
CA ALA A 393 2.07 -2.23 -18.75
C ALA A 393 0.72 -2.83 -18.33
N GLY A 394 0.21 -3.81 -19.08
CA GLY A 394 -1.07 -4.45 -18.81
C GLY A 394 -1.13 -5.16 -17.46
N VAL A 395 -0.18 -6.05 -17.17
CA VAL A 395 -0.16 -6.77 -15.88
C VAL A 395 0.08 -5.82 -14.72
N MET A 396 0.97 -4.85 -14.87
CA MET A 396 1.21 -3.85 -13.84
C MET A 396 -0.05 -3.01 -13.56
N ALA A 397 -0.70 -2.51 -14.61
CA ALA A 397 -1.94 -1.74 -14.51
C ALA A 397 -3.04 -2.50 -13.74
N ALA A 398 -3.18 -3.79 -14.01
CA ALA A 398 -4.19 -4.64 -13.37
C ALA A 398 -3.82 -5.01 -11.92
N VAL A 399 -2.59 -5.45 -11.63
CA VAL A 399 -2.16 -5.86 -10.29
C VAL A 399 -2.22 -4.69 -9.30
N MET A 400 -1.80 -3.51 -9.74
CA MET A 400 -1.71 -2.32 -8.89
C MET A 400 -2.95 -1.44 -8.94
N HIS A 401 -3.89 -1.69 -9.84
CA HIS A 401 -5.01 -0.81 -10.17
C HIS A 401 -4.54 0.60 -10.57
N ALA A 402 -3.47 0.66 -11.34
CA ALA A 402 -2.75 1.87 -11.71
C ALA A 402 -2.44 1.89 -13.21
N PRO A 403 -3.43 2.10 -14.09
CA PRO A 403 -3.25 2.06 -15.53
C PRO A 403 -2.32 3.17 -16.05
N LEU A 404 -2.44 4.38 -15.56
CA LEU A 404 -1.57 5.49 -15.98
C LEU A 404 -0.12 5.24 -15.57
N THR A 405 0.10 4.72 -14.36
CA THR A 405 1.46 4.34 -13.89
C THR A 405 2.09 3.31 -14.81
N GLY A 406 1.33 2.29 -15.24
CA GLY A 406 1.80 1.28 -16.18
C GLY A 406 2.18 1.86 -17.54
N ILE A 407 1.33 2.74 -18.09
CA ILE A 407 1.55 3.40 -19.38
C ILE A 407 2.82 4.26 -19.36
N PHE A 408 2.89 5.20 -18.40
CA PHE A 408 4.00 6.14 -18.32
C PHE A 408 5.31 5.45 -17.95
N LEU A 409 5.27 4.44 -17.07
CA LEU A 409 6.47 3.69 -16.72
C LEU A 409 7.12 3.05 -17.95
N ILE A 410 6.34 2.32 -18.74
CA ILE A 410 6.92 1.65 -19.91
C ILE A 410 7.35 2.65 -20.97
N ALA A 411 6.62 3.74 -21.18
CA ALA A 411 7.03 4.80 -22.09
C ALA A 411 8.36 5.45 -21.66
N GLU A 412 8.53 5.78 -20.38
CA GLU A 412 9.76 6.38 -19.86
C GLU A 412 10.93 5.38 -19.80
N LEU A 413 10.68 4.10 -19.45
CA LEU A 413 11.71 3.06 -19.40
C LEU A 413 12.28 2.70 -20.78
N THR A 414 11.47 2.82 -21.84
CA THR A 414 11.87 2.57 -23.22
C THR A 414 12.40 3.81 -23.93
N GLY A 415 12.38 4.96 -23.26
CA GLY A 415 12.86 6.24 -23.81
C GLY A 415 12.01 6.81 -24.93
N GLY A 416 10.73 6.38 -25.09
CA GLY A 416 9.88 6.88 -26.17
C GLY A 416 8.37 6.62 -25.97
N TYR A 417 7.57 7.46 -26.63
CA TYR A 417 6.09 7.39 -26.60
C TYR A 417 5.49 6.71 -27.84
N ASN A 418 6.30 6.03 -28.64
CA ASN A 418 5.89 5.43 -29.92
C ASN A 418 4.80 4.33 -29.74
N LEU A 419 4.81 3.64 -28.59
CA LEU A 419 3.81 2.63 -28.24
C LEU A 419 2.70 3.17 -27.32
N PHE A 420 2.55 4.51 -27.19
CA PHE A 420 1.65 5.10 -26.22
C PHE A 420 0.19 4.67 -26.40
N LEU A 421 -0.33 4.72 -27.63
CA LEU A 421 -1.69 4.28 -27.92
C LEU A 421 -1.93 2.81 -27.57
N PRO A 422 -1.13 1.84 -28.03
CA PRO A 422 -1.33 0.45 -27.65
C PRO A 422 -1.09 0.21 -26.15
N LEU A 423 -0.20 0.92 -25.49
CA LEU A 423 -0.04 0.86 -24.02
C LEU A 423 -1.33 1.29 -23.30
N MET A 424 -1.99 2.36 -23.79
CA MET A 424 -3.29 2.78 -23.25
C MET A 424 -4.37 1.71 -23.43
N LEU A 425 -4.47 1.11 -24.62
CA LEU A 425 -5.46 0.07 -24.92
C LEU A 425 -5.28 -1.16 -24.03
N VAL A 426 -4.05 -1.66 -23.93
CA VAL A 426 -3.74 -2.85 -23.11
C VAL A 426 -3.92 -2.58 -21.63
N SER A 427 -3.42 -1.46 -21.12
CA SER A 427 -3.51 -1.13 -19.70
C SER A 427 -4.95 -0.92 -19.24
N THR A 428 -5.78 -0.21 -20.04
CA THR A 428 -7.17 0.06 -19.69
C THR A 428 -8.03 -1.20 -19.80
N SER A 429 -7.86 -2.03 -20.83
CA SER A 429 -8.60 -3.30 -20.97
C SER A 429 -8.20 -4.30 -19.88
N SER A 430 -6.92 -4.36 -19.52
CA SER A 430 -6.43 -5.21 -18.43
C SER A 430 -6.97 -4.76 -17.06
N TYR A 431 -6.94 -3.45 -16.78
CA TYR A 431 -7.54 -2.88 -15.58
C TYR A 431 -9.05 -3.12 -15.51
N ALA A 432 -9.78 -2.91 -16.61
CA ALA A 432 -11.21 -3.19 -16.66
C ALA A 432 -11.51 -4.66 -16.35
N THR A 433 -10.71 -5.57 -16.92
CA THR A 433 -10.88 -7.01 -16.69
C THR A 433 -10.68 -7.40 -15.24
N ILE A 434 -9.60 -6.95 -14.58
CA ILE A 434 -9.37 -7.33 -13.18
C ILE A 434 -10.42 -6.73 -12.24
N ARG A 435 -10.93 -5.53 -12.53
CA ARG A 435 -11.98 -4.87 -11.74
C ARG A 435 -13.28 -5.68 -11.65
N LEU A 436 -13.57 -6.53 -12.62
CA LEU A 436 -14.72 -7.45 -12.56
C LEU A 436 -14.57 -8.50 -11.46
N PHE A 437 -13.34 -8.88 -11.11
CA PHE A 437 -13.05 -9.94 -10.14
C PHE A 437 -12.55 -9.41 -8.79
N MET A 438 -11.79 -8.31 -8.80
CA MET A 438 -11.14 -7.74 -7.62
C MET A 438 -11.36 -6.22 -7.57
N PRO A 439 -12.14 -5.71 -6.59
CA PRO A 439 -12.41 -4.26 -6.48
C PRO A 439 -11.21 -3.45 -5.95
N HIS A 440 -10.24 -4.10 -5.30
CA HIS A 440 -9.09 -3.47 -4.67
C HIS A 440 -7.78 -4.01 -5.20
N SER A 441 -6.75 -3.13 -5.28
CA SER A 441 -5.40 -3.52 -5.67
C SER A 441 -4.74 -4.45 -4.65
N ILE A 442 -3.66 -5.11 -5.06
CA ILE A 442 -2.86 -5.98 -4.19
C ILE A 442 -2.35 -5.26 -2.91
N TYR A 443 -2.12 -3.94 -2.98
CA TYR A 443 -1.64 -3.15 -1.86
C TYR A 443 -2.75 -2.70 -0.92
N SER A 444 -3.93 -2.37 -1.45
CA SER A 444 -5.04 -1.82 -0.67
C SER A 444 -5.98 -2.88 -0.10
N LEU A 445 -6.01 -4.09 -0.69
CA LEU A 445 -6.95 -5.16 -0.30
C LEU A 445 -6.89 -5.49 1.20
N ARG A 446 -5.70 -5.57 1.79
CA ARG A 446 -5.54 -5.87 3.23
C ARG A 446 -6.11 -4.79 4.15
N LEU A 447 -5.99 -3.53 3.73
CA LEU A 447 -6.54 -2.38 4.47
C LEU A 447 -8.05 -2.30 4.28
N ALA A 448 -8.52 -2.57 3.06
CA ALA A 448 -9.95 -2.63 2.74
C ALA A 448 -10.67 -3.71 3.56
N GLN A 449 -10.10 -4.91 3.68
CA GLN A 449 -10.66 -5.99 4.50
C GLN A 449 -10.77 -5.64 5.99
N LYS A 450 -9.90 -4.74 6.48
CA LYS A 450 -9.92 -4.25 7.87
C LYS A 450 -10.76 -2.97 8.04
N GLY A 451 -11.43 -2.48 6.99
CA GLY A 451 -12.16 -1.21 7.01
C GLY A 451 -11.27 0.02 7.28
N LYS A 452 -9.97 -0.06 6.98
CA LYS A 452 -8.96 0.96 7.31
C LYS A 452 -8.37 1.66 6.07
N LEU A 453 -8.98 1.47 4.90
CA LEU A 453 -8.52 2.09 3.65
C LEU A 453 -9.19 3.45 3.45
N LEU A 454 -8.38 4.49 3.24
CA LEU A 454 -8.87 5.74 2.66
C LEU A 454 -9.26 5.52 1.20
N THR A 455 -10.44 5.96 0.81
CA THR A 455 -10.95 5.90 -0.56
C THR A 455 -11.10 7.32 -1.11
N HIS A 456 -11.17 7.46 -2.43
CA HIS A 456 -11.49 8.75 -3.08
C HIS A 456 -12.92 9.25 -2.77
N GLN A 457 -13.77 8.44 -2.16
CA GLN A 457 -15.05 8.89 -1.61
C GLN A 457 -14.78 9.62 -0.30
N LYS A 458 -14.84 10.95 -0.33
CA LYS A 458 -14.55 11.85 0.81
C LYS A 458 -15.28 11.42 2.08
N ASP A 459 -16.54 11.06 1.97
CA ASP A 459 -17.36 10.66 3.13
C ASP A 459 -16.84 9.38 3.80
N LYS A 460 -16.50 8.34 3.02
CA LYS A 460 -15.92 7.11 3.57
C LYS A 460 -14.51 7.33 4.11
N ALA A 461 -13.74 8.20 3.47
CA ALA A 461 -12.41 8.55 3.92
C ALA A 461 -12.44 9.25 5.29
N VAL A 462 -13.35 10.22 5.48
CA VAL A 462 -13.55 10.91 6.77
C VAL A 462 -13.95 9.91 7.85
N LEU A 463 -14.94 9.05 7.59
CA LEU A 463 -15.37 8.01 8.56
C LEU A 463 -14.25 7.03 8.93
N THR A 464 -13.33 6.75 8.00
CA THR A 464 -12.15 5.89 8.26
C THR A 464 -11.12 6.57 9.17
N LEU A 465 -11.00 7.90 9.09
CA LEU A 465 -10.08 8.70 9.93
C LEU A 465 -10.63 8.96 11.33
N MET A 466 -11.97 8.95 11.49
CA MET A 466 -12.62 9.15 12.78
C MET A 466 -12.42 7.93 13.69
N THR A 467 -12.18 8.19 14.96
CA THR A 467 -12.13 7.16 16.01
C THR A 467 -13.36 7.27 16.90
N LEU A 468 -13.88 6.13 17.37
CA LEU A 468 -15.03 6.11 18.27
C LEU A 468 -14.73 6.88 19.55
N ASP A 469 -13.52 6.75 20.10
CA ASP A 469 -13.10 7.44 21.33
C ASP A 469 -13.18 8.97 21.24
N ALA A 470 -13.03 9.54 20.04
CA ALA A 470 -13.13 10.98 19.83
C ALA A 470 -14.58 11.50 19.87
N VAL A 471 -15.57 10.62 19.71
CA VAL A 471 -16.99 10.99 19.64
C VAL A 471 -17.82 10.44 20.80
N ILE A 472 -17.22 9.67 21.73
CA ILE A 472 -17.91 9.24 22.96
C ILE A 472 -18.07 10.43 23.89
N GLU A 473 -19.32 10.66 24.30
CA GLU A 473 -19.71 11.63 25.32
C GLU A 473 -19.92 10.88 26.63
N LYS A 474 -19.29 11.35 27.73
CA LYS A 474 -19.31 10.69 29.04
C LYS A 474 -20.12 11.46 30.10
N ASP A 475 -20.66 12.61 29.74
CA ASP A 475 -21.39 13.53 30.60
C ASP A 475 -22.89 13.17 30.74
N PHE A 476 -23.18 11.89 30.89
CA PHE A 476 -24.52 11.37 31.10
C PHE A 476 -24.63 10.78 32.52
N GLU A 477 -25.56 11.30 33.32
CA GLU A 477 -25.77 10.82 34.67
C GLU A 477 -26.44 9.43 34.67
N PRO A 478 -25.86 8.41 35.31
CA PRO A 478 -26.47 7.10 35.36
C PRO A 478 -27.58 7.04 36.38
N VAL A 479 -28.63 6.25 36.12
CA VAL A 479 -29.69 5.91 37.06
C VAL A 479 -29.70 4.41 37.31
N ARG A 480 -30.23 4.00 38.46
CA ARG A 480 -30.33 2.58 38.85
C ARG A 480 -31.74 2.06 38.70
N PRO A 481 -31.94 0.75 38.49
CA PRO A 481 -33.28 0.17 38.33
C PRO A 481 -34.21 0.29 39.56
N ASP A 482 -33.62 0.41 40.73
CA ASP A 482 -34.31 0.52 42.03
C ASP A 482 -34.68 1.95 42.41
N MET A 483 -34.06 2.96 41.75
CA MET A 483 -34.41 4.36 41.98
C MET A 483 -35.88 4.65 41.68
N THR A 484 -36.44 5.62 42.40
CA THR A 484 -37.83 6.08 42.25
C THR A 484 -37.98 7.10 41.12
N LEU A 485 -39.22 7.35 40.69
CA LEU A 485 -39.52 8.42 39.75
C LEU A 485 -39.07 9.80 40.30
N GLY A 486 -39.22 10.02 41.61
CA GLY A 486 -38.78 11.25 42.26
C GLY A 486 -37.28 11.46 42.16
N ASP A 487 -36.47 10.41 42.37
CA ASP A 487 -35.02 10.47 42.20
C ASP A 487 -34.64 10.81 40.78
N VAL A 488 -35.29 10.21 39.79
CA VAL A 488 -35.06 10.48 38.37
C VAL A 488 -35.42 11.91 37.99
N VAL A 489 -36.55 12.44 38.50
CA VAL A 489 -36.95 13.85 38.28
C VAL A 489 -35.92 14.80 38.86
N HIS A 490 -35.32 14.48 40.01
CA HIS A 490 -34.25 15.27 40.59
C HIS A 490 -33.00 15.23 39.70
N VAL A 491 -32.61 14.08 39.19
CA VAL A 491 -31.50 13.93 38.24
C VAL A 491 -31.75 14.74 36.95
N PHE A 492 -32.98 14.73 36.42
CA PHE A 492 -33.37 15.58 35.30
C PHE A 492 -33.23 17.08 35.59
N GLY A 493 -33.52 17.50 36.81
CA GLY A 493 -33.42 18.90 37.20
C GLY A 493 -32.00 19.44 37.21
N ILE A 494 -31.01 18.57 37.37
CA ILE A 494 -29.59 18.95 37.45
C ILE A 494 -28.88 18.71 36.11
N SER A 495 -29.32 17.74 35.33
CA SER A 495 -28.67 17.34 34.08
C SER A 495 -29.17 18.15 32.90
N HIS A 496 -28.27 18.40 31.95
CA HIS A 496 -28.62 19.01 30.66
C HIS A 496 -28.98 17.97 29.57
N ARG A 497 -29.08 16.71 29.94
CA ARG A 497 -29.32 15.59 29.01
C ARG A 497 -30.75 15.04 29.13
N ASN A 498 -31.30 14.57 28.01
CA ASN A 498 -32.66 14.06 27.91
C ASN A 498 -32.73 12.52 27.92
N VAL A 499 -31.59 11.85 28.05
CA VAL A 499 -31.43 10.38 28.04
C VAL A 499 -30.50 9.99 29.17
N PHE A 500 -30.89 8.97 29.94
CA PHE A 500 -30.12 8.47 31.07
C PHE A 500 -29.90 6.96 30.95
N PRO A 501 -28.64 6.48 31.07
CA PRO A 501 -28.35 5.06 31.08
C PRO A 501 -28.82 4.45 32.41
N VAL A 502 -29.51 3.31 32.34
CA VAL A 502 -29.87 2.51 33.52
C VAL A 502 -28.79 1.45 33.69
N LEU A 503 -28.03 1.54 34.79
CA LEU A 503 -26.90 0.66 35.09
C LEU A 503 -27.18 -0.19 36.33
N ASP A 504 -26.66 -1.41 36.34
CA ASP A 504 -26.60 -2.25 37.53
C ASP A 504 -25.40 -1.91 38.45
N GLU A 505 -25.20 -2.69 39.49
CA GLU A 505 -24.05 -2.53 40.41
C GLU A 505 -22.69 -2.75 39.77
N ASN A 506 -22.64 -3.49 38.64
CA ASN A 506 -21.45 -3.83 37.90
C ASN A 506 -21.23 -2.91 36.67
N ASN A 507 -21.95 -1.78 36.58
CA ASN A 507 -21.97 -0.86 35.43
C ASN A 507 -22.44 -1.50 34.11
N LEU A 508 -23.17 -2.61 34.14
CA LEU A 508 -23.78 -3.20 32.95
C LEU A 508 -24.99 -2.39 32.51
N LEU A 509 -25.13 -2.16 31.23
CA LEU A 509 -26.24 -1.40 30.67
C LEU A 509 -27.53 -2.25 30.62
N MET A 510 -28.47 -1.95 31.52
CA MET A 510 -29.78 -2.59 31.63
C MET A 510 -30.83 -2.00 30.70
N GLY A 511 -30.81 -0.68 30.50
CA GLY A 511 -31.78 0.04 29.69
C GLY A 511 -31.51 1.53 29.61
N LEU A 512 -32.51 2.28 29.15
CA LEU A 512 -32.46 3.76 29.05
C LEU A 512 -33.72 4.34 29.68
N VAL A 513 -33.60 5.51 30.29
CA VAL A 513 -34.74 6.37 30.63
C VAL A 513 -34.71 7.58 29.68
N LEU A 514 -35.79 7.77 28.94
CA LEU A 514 -35.98 8.91 28.04
C LEU A 514 -36.92 9.91 28.66
N LEU A 515 -36.59 11.21 28.58
CA LEU A 515 -37.49 12.28 29.09
C LEU A 515 -38.90 12.17 28.49
N ASP A 516 -39.00 11.85 27.20
CA ASP A 516 -40.29 11.72 26.51
C ASP A 516 -41.18 10.63 27.12
N ASN A 517 -40.60 9.55 27.64
CA ASN A 517 -41.36 8.44 28.25
C ASN A 517 -41.95 8.79 29.62
N ILE A 518 -41.32 9.71 30.34
CA ILE A 518 -41.77 10.10 31.70
C ILE A 518 -42.43 11.47 31.73
N ARG A 519 -42.47 12.22 30.60
CA ARG A 519 -43.00 13.58 30.52
C ARG A 519 -44.40 13.71 31.12
N ASN A 520 -45.27 12.71 30.91
CA ASN A 520 -46.66 12.73 31.39
C ASN A 520 -46.82 12.47 32.88
N ILE A 521 -45.81 11.85 33.50
CA ILE A 521 -45.86 11.40 34.91
C ILE A 521 -44.92 12.19 35.82
N MET A 522 -43.91 12.89 35.26
CA MET A 522 -42.89 13.60 36.04
C MET A 522 -43.43 14.83 36.80
N PHE A 523 -44.61 15.34 36.46
CA PHE A 523 -45.26 16.46 37.17
C PHE A 523 -46.32 16.00 38.18
N ARG A 524 -46.37 14.68 38.53
CA ARG A 524 -47.32 14.12 39.46
C ARG A 524 -46.60 13.61 40.71
N PRO A 525 -46.46 14.43 41.79
CA PRO A 525 -45.70 14.09 42.98
C PRO A 525 -46.22 12.83 43.69
N GLU A 526 -47.52 12.53 43.57
CA GLU A 526 -48.15 11.33 44.13
C GLU A 526 -47.64 10.03 43.54
N LEU A 527 -46.92 10.09 42.38
CA LEU A 527 -46.35 8.92 41.72
C LEU A 527 -44.86 8.72 42.03
N TYR A 528 -44.20 9.69 42.65
CA TYR A 528 -42.76 9.72 42.86
C TYR A 528 -42.21 8.49 43.58
N GLU A 529 -42.86 8.07 44.67
CA GLU A 529 -42.45 6.89 45.43
C GLU A 529 -43.00 5.57 44.87
N ARG A 530 -44.05 5.63 44.04
CA ARG A 530 -44.76 4.44 43.53
C ARG A 530 -44.10 3.80 42.32
N PHE A 531 -43.41 4.60 41.48
CA PHE A 531 -42.83 4.12 40.23
C PHE A 531 -41.31 3.99 40.34
N LYS A 532 -40.79 2.77 40.18
CA LYS A 532 -39.36 2.51 40.06
C LYS A 532 -38.90 2.57 38.60
N VAL A 533 -37.64 2.93 38.37
CA VAL A 533 -36.98 2.99 37.04
C VAL A 533 -37.21 1.71 36.25
N SER A 534 -37.12 0.56 36.88
CA SER A 534 -37.37 -0.76 36.27
C SER A 534 -38.72 -0.91 35.56
N ARG A 535 -39.73 -0.06 35.89
CA ARG A 535 -41.05 -0.11 35.25
C ARG A 535 -41.20 0.76 34.00
N PHE A 536 -40.40 1.80 33.86
CA PHE A 536 -40.49 2.76 32.74
C PHE A 536 -39.20 2.88 31.94
N MET A 537 -38.14 2.18 32.30
CA MET A 537 -36.97 2.04 31.45
C MET A 537 -37.32 1.30 30.16
N VAL A 538 -36.65 1.62 29.09
CA VAL A 538 -36.80 1.00 27.76
C VAL A 538 -35.48 0.40 27.29
N SER A 539 -35.57 -0.64 26.47
CA SER A 539 -34.38 -1.16 25.81
C SER A 539 -33.85 -0.17 24.81
N PRO A 540 -32.53 0.04 24.73
CA PRO A 540 -31.96 0.89 23.69
C PRO A 540 -32.25 0.30 22.30
N PRO A 541 -32.52 1.16 21.28
CA PRO A 541 -32.80 0.68 19.90
C PRO A 541 -31.64 -0.07 19.28
N ALA A 542 -30.41 0.24 19.69
CA ALA A 542 -29.20 -0.52 19.42
C ALA A 542 -28.12 -0.17 20.47
N LYS A 543 -27.09 -1.03 20.55
CA LYS A 543 -25.90 -0.81 21.38
C LYS A 543 -24.68 -0.76 20.46
N ILE A 544 -23.76 0.16 20.71
CA ILE A 544 -22.50 0.30 20.00
C ILE A 544 -21.42 -0.39 20.83
N VAL A 545 -20.68 -1.31 20.25
CA VAL A 545 -19.51 -1.93 20.90
C VAL A 545 -18.26 -1.10 20.54
N ASN A 546 -17.37 -0.90 21.51
CA ASN A 546 -16.18 -0.06 21.37
C ASN A 546 -15.22 -0.50 20.24
N THR A 547 -15.36 -1.73 19.74
CA THR A 547 -14.57 -2.27 18.61
C THR A 547 -15.17 -1.99 17.23
N MET A 548 -16.37 -1.42 17.15
CA MET A 548 -17.06 -1.14 15.88
C MET A 548 -16.40 0.00 15.10
N SER A 549 -16.40 -0.12 13.76
CA SER A 549 -15.95 0.97 12.88
C SER A 549 -16.99 2.09 12.79
N MET A 550 -16.54 3.33 12.54
CA MET A 550 -17.44 4.48 12.36
C MET A 550 -18.44 4.29 11.21
N GLU A 551 -18.08 3.57 10.14
CA GLU A 551 -18.99 3.23 9.05
C GLU A 551 -20.14 2.32 9.54
N THR A 552 -19.84 1.34 10.37
CA THR A 552 -20.85 0.45 10.99
C THR A 552 -21.76 1.23 11.93
N ILE A 553 -21.17 2.11 12.75
CA ILE A 553 -21.92 2.97 13.69
C ILE A 553 -22.90 3.88 12.93
N MET A 554 -22.46 4.51 11.86
CA MET A 554 -23.33 5.36 11.03
C MET A 554 -24.50 4.57 10.43
N ARG A 555 -24.25 3.34 9.96
CA ARG A 555 -25.31 2.46 9.46
C ARG A 555 -26.35 2.15 10.55
N ILE A 556 -25.89 1.84 11.78
CA ILE A 556 -26.78 1.61 12.93
C ILE A 556 -27.64 2.85 13.22
N PHE A 557 -27.06 4.05 13.16
CA PHE A 557 -27.82 5.29 13.31
C PHE A 557 -28.84 5.50 12.20
N ASP A 558 -28.52 5.10 10.97
CA ASP A 558 -29.44 5.20 9.84
C ASP A 558 -30.59 4.19 9.92
N ASP A 559 -30.29 2.99 10.37
CA ASP A 559 -31.29 1.92 10.52
C ASP A 559 -32.23 2.21 11.71
N THR A 560 -31.70 2.66 12.84
CA THR A 560 -32.47 2.90 14.08
C THR A 560 -33.17 4.25 14.13
N LYS A 561 -32.73 5.22 13.31
CA LYS A 561 -33.16 6.63 13.36
C LYS A 561 -32.96 7.30 14.73
N ALA A 562 -32.19 6.67 15.61
CA ALA A 562 -31.89 7.23 16.94
C ALA A 562 -31.03 8.50 16.84
N TRP A 563 -31.13 9.37 17.86
CA TRP A 563 -30.26 10.54 18.01
C TRP A 563 -29.04 10.26 18.87
N ASN A 564 -29.20 9.38 19.86
CA ASN A 564 -28.15 8.95 20.77
C ASN A 564 -28.17 7.44 20.90
N LEU A 565 -27.01 6.81 20.91
CA LEU A 565 -26.86 5.37 21.13
C LEU A 565 -25.83 5.12 22.23
N PRO A 566 -26.09 4.20 23.17
CA PRO A 566 -25.14 3.84 24.21
C PRO A 566 -23.97 3.04 23.66
N VAL A 567 -22.80 3.30 24.20
CA VAL A 567 -21.57 2.57 23.91
C VAL A 567 -21.24 1.64 25.07
N ILE A 568 -20.92 0.41 24.74
CA ILE A 568 -20.54 -0.63 25.69
C ILE A 568 -19.21 -1.26 25.27
N ASP A 569 -18.52 -1.86 26.21
CA ASP A 569 -17.39 -2.75 25.92
C ASP A 569 -17.87 -4.16 25.49
N GLU A 570 -16.93 -5.07 25.23
CA GLU A 570 -17.22 -6.46 24.87
C GLU A 570 -17.88 -7.26 26.00
N GLN A 571 -17.81 -6.79 27.24
CA GLN A 571 -18.39 -7.40 28.43
C GLN A 571 -19.78 -6.84 28.75
N GLY A 572 -20.22 -5.78 28.04
CA GLY A 572 -21.51 -5.13 28.21
C GLY A 572 -21.51 -3.94 29.19
N CYS A 573 -20.31 -3.55 29.70
CA CYS A 573 -20.19 -2.42 30.60
C CYS A 573 -20.34 -1.10 29.81
N TYR A 574 -21.02 -0.14 30.41
CA TYR A 574 -21.32 1.14 29.85
C TYR A 574 -20.05 2.05 29.78
N LEU A 575 -19.79 2.64 28.62
CA LEU A 575 -18.64 3.54 28.38
C LEU A 575 -19.05 4.99 28.12
N GLY A 576 -20.29 5.24 27.69
CA GLY A 576 -20.79 6.56 27.33
C GLY A 576 -21.87 6.49 26.27
N PHE A 577 -22.17 7.64 25.64
CA PHE A 577 -23.08 7.72 24.50
C PHE A 577 -22.33 8.28 23.27
N VAL A 578 -22.87 7.96 22.12
CA VAL A 578 -22.54 8.66 20.86
C VAL A 578 -23.81 9.31 20.33
N SER A 579 -23.69 10.59 19.96
CA SER A 579 -24.79 11.34 19.35
C SER A 579 -24.54 11.62 17.87
N LYS A 580 -25.60 11.69 17.05
CA LYS A 580 -25.49 12.15 15.65
C LYS A 580 -24.82 13.52 15.54
N SER A 581 -25.12 14.43 16.47
CA SER A 581 -24.57 15.79 16.50
C SER A 581 -23.05 15.76 16.73
N LYS A 582 -22.58 14.94 17.66
CA LYS A 582 -21.13 14.82 17.95
C LYS A 582 -20.38 14.18 16.79
N ILE A 583 -20.97 13.12 16.20
CA ILE A 583 -20.40 12.52 14.98
C ILE A 583 -20.32 13.57 13.86
N PHE A 584 -21.39 14.32 13.62
CA PHE A 584 -21.42 15.33 12.55
C PHE A 584 -20.40 16.44 12.77
N ASN A 585 -20.24 16.93 13.98
CA ASN A 585 -19.25 17.96 14.30
C ASN A 585 -17.82 17.43 14.10
N SER A 586 -17.52 16.24 14.61
CA SER A 586 -16.21 15.61 14.42
C SER A 586 -15.97 15.26 12.94
N TYR A 587 -16.99 14.81 12.21
CA TYR A 587 -16.93 14.59 10.76
C TYR A 587 -16.54 15.89 10.03
N ARG A 588 -17.18 17.01 10.38
CA ARG A 588 -16.89 18.33 9.78
C ARG A 588 -15.48 18.81 10.12
N GLU A 589 -15.01 18.62 11.35
CA GLU A 589 -13.63 18.93 11.77
C GLU A 589 -12.63 18.14 10.94
N VAL A 590 -12.78 16.83 10.85
CA VAL A 590 -11.88 15.94 10.07
C VAL A 590 -11.96 16.28 8.57
N LEU A 591 -13.14 16.59 8.05
CA LEU A 591 -13.33 17.00 6.66
C LEU A 591 -12.56 18.30 6.36
N VAL A 592 -12.69 19.30 7.24
CA VAL A 592 -12.00 20.59 7.11
C VAL A 592 -10.49 20.41 7.26
N GLU A 593 -10.04 19.70 8.28
CA GLU A 593 -8.59 19.48 8.52
C GLU A 593 -7.90 18.68 7.40
N THR A 594 -8.62 17.76 6.77
CA THR A 594 -8.00 16.81 5.83
C THR A 594 -8.27 17.14 4.36
N PHE A 595 -9.47 17.67 4.03
CA PHE A 595 -9.95 17.75 2.66
C PHE A 595 -10.37 19.18 2.21
N SER A 596 -10.61 20.14 3.11
CA SER A 596 -10.83 21.52 2.68
C SER A 596 -9.48 22.18 2.42
N GLY A 597 -9.19 22.37 1.15
CA GLY A 597 -8.07 23.13 0.66
C GLY A 597 -8.62 24.28 -0.14
N ASP A 598 -8.74 25.42 0.49
CA ASP A 598 -8.80 26.72 -0.15
C ASP A 598 -7.63 27.58 0.34
#